data_5b33ce8e119e8dd5ee8bca888f7db524
#
_entry.id   5b33ce8e119e8dd5ee8bca888f7db524
#
_cell.length_a   1.000
_cell.length_b   1.000
_cell.length_c   1.000
_cell.angle_alpha   90.00
_cell.angle_beta   90.00
_cell.angle_gamma   90.00
#
_symmetry.space_group_name_H-M   'P 1'
#
loop_
_entity.id
_entity.type
_entity.pdbx_description
1 polymer ?
#
loop_
_entity_poly.entity_id
_entity_poly.type
_entity_poly.pdbx_seq_one_letter_code
_entity_poly.pdbx_strand_id
1 'polypeptide(L)'
;LRRIFKRRILAGALLALLLGVVDACWIEPRLLLFRDDVRIDLPVPKVRVAHLSDLHIRGDMPLLHRLADEVAAARPDAIVISGDLIHDVPGPAFARNAAAVAAFIAALRRTAPVYAVQGHSEHQGELVGLLQRAGLDWLSNEGRRIGPGGNLLLLGLNTQVGNDAYAWRWPSPFRPVTVDGARLYGATRGEPYRNFYSHYDPAPAGIASLADTGGPLSWSGYEVTCDARIDDEETGVGISLHSRYVDGEDRMIEFSRDESRWGRGGTFALFEHGSALSGRNDTKVRPKPGIWYRLKVRTEVEPGRVLARARLWRADRAEPTRWQAEAEDRSPTRVTAGTVGLWASGGGTVVYRNLRVTDRAGKVLLDEPLALPSGARAPQGFRVGTRGTRLDMALARSPEVPPGTPVVILSHMADVVREASRRGLPVVLAGHTHGGQIRFPFFGTLTTRSSLGAFYDQGRFEFAAPNDRGLTTLYINPGVGMSVLPVRFDCPPRWALVELGR
;
A
#
# COMPACT_ATOMS: atom_id res chain seq x y z
N LEU A 1 -9.49 21.17 57.35
CA LEU A 1 -8.61 20.05 57.00
C LEU A 1 -9.06 19.32 55.70
N ARG A 2 -10.30 18.83 55.55
CA ARG A 2 -10.82 18.13 54.36
C ARG A 2 -10.71 18.95 53.06
N ARG A 3 -10.94 20.29 53.07
CA ARG A 3 -10.82 21.17 51.92
C ARG A 3 -9.36 21.38 51.48
N ILE A 4 -8.42 21.49 52.43
CA ILE A 4 -6.99 21.64 52.16
C ILE A 4 -6.43 20.32 51.56
N PHE A 5 -6.83 19.20 52.13
CA PHE A 5 -6.45 17.87 51.64
C PHE A 5 -6.93 17.63 50.17
N LYS A 6 -8.24 17.94 49.88
CA LYS A 6 -8.76 17.85 48.51
C LYS A 6 -8.02 18.76 47.55
N ARG A 7 -7.66 20.00 47.95
CA ARG A 7 -6.89 20.92 47.11
C ARG A 7 -5.47 20.38 46.82
N ARG A 8 -4.80 19.77 47.82
CA ARG A 8 -3.49 19.16 47.61
C ARG A 8 -3.54 17.95 46.69
N ILE A 9 -4.54 17.09 46.82
CA ILE A 9 -4.76 15.97 45.90
C ILE A 9 -5.00 16.49 44.46
N LEU A 10 -5.89 17.48 44.30
CA LEU A 10 -6.16 18.08 42.98
C LEU A 10 -4.91 18.73 42.38
N ALA A 11 -4.16 19.47 43.17
CA ALA A 11 -2.90 20.09 42.71
C ALA A 11 -1.87 19.01 42.32
N GLY A 12 -1.76 17.93 43.07
CA GLY A 12 -0.88 16.80 42.75
C GLY A 12 -1.32 16.10 41.45
N ALA A 13 -2.62 15.89 41.27
CA ALA A 13 -3.15 15.30 40.04
C ALA A 13 -2.94 16.19 38.82
N LEU A 14 -3.12 17.51 38.96
CA LEU A 14 -2.85 18.48 37.89
C LEU A 14 -1.36 18.55 37.52
N LEU A 15 -0.50 18.50 38.53
CA LEU A 15 0.95 18.44 38.30
C LEU A 15 1.36 17.16 37.59
N ALA A 16 0.84 16.02 38.00
CA ALA A 16 1.11 14.73 37.35
C ALA A 16 0.61 14.73 35.87
N LEU A 17 -0.56 15.31 35.60
CA LEU A 17 -1.11 15.47 34.28
C LEU A 17 -0.18 16.37 33.42
N LEU A 18 0.25 17.51 33.97
CA LEU A 18 1.16 18.42 33.29
C LEU A 18 2.49 17.75 32.96
N LEU A 19 3.07 17.02 33.92
CA LEU A 19 4.31 16.27 33.70
C LEU A 19 4.12 15.19 32.63
N GLY A 20 3.00 14.48 32.63
CA GLY A 20 2.66 13.50 31.60
C GLY A 20 2.51 14.13 30.19
N VAL A 21 1.93 15.31 30.10
CA VAL A 21 1.83 16.06 28.83
C VAL A 21 3.20 16.53 28.36
N VAL A 22 4.04 17.04 29.25
CA VAL A 22 5.42 17.44 28.91
C VAL A 22 6.25 16.25 28.47
N ASP A 23 6.11 15.11 29.15
CA ASP A 23 6.77 13.87 28.76
C ASP A 23 6.33 13.41 27.37
N ALA A 24 5.02 13.26 27.15
CA ALA A 24 4.46 12.80 25.88
C ALA A 24 4.76 13.72 24.69
N CYS A 25 4.82 15.03 24.89
CA CYS A 25 4.98 16.00 23.81
C CYS A 25 6.45 16.39 23.54
N TRP A 26 7.32 16.28 24.57
CA TRP A 26 8.68 16.84 24.49
C TRP A 26 9.76 15.84 24.85
N ILE A 27 9.66 15.16 26.01
CA ILE A 27 10.77 14.33 26.51
C ILE A 27 10.83 13.06 25.67
N GLU A 28 9.78 12.27 25.69
CA GLU A 28 9.77 10.96 25.06
C GLU A 28 10.03 11.04 23.53
N PRO A 29 9.31 11.85 22.74
CA PRO A 29 9.48 11.82 21.28
C PRO A 29 10.73 12.51 20.75
N ARG A 30 11.45 13.29 21.57
CA ARG A 30 12.55 14.14 21.09
C ARG A 30 13.89 13.89 21.77
N LEU A 31 13.86 13.45 23.03
CA LEU A 31 15.06 13.27 23.83
C LEU A 31 15.41 11.80 24.03
N LEU A 32 14.42 10.90 23.99
CA LEU A 32 14.66 9.48 24.15
C LEU A 32 14.91 8.81 22.81
N LEU A 33 15.82 7.86 22.81
CA LEU A 33 16.05 6.93 21.71
C LEU A 33 16.58 5.63 22.32
N PHE A 34 15.89 4.54 22.04
CA PHE A 34 16.26 3.22 22.54
C PHE A 34 16.66 2.29 21.40
N ARG A 35 17.53 1.34 21.71
CA ARG A 35 17.90 0.26 20.83
C ARG A 35 17.41 -1.06 21.40
N ASP A 36 16.73 -1.84 20.57
CA ASP A 36 16.42 -3.22 20.87
C ASP A 36 17.50 -4.14 20.24
N ASP A 37 18.04 -5.05 21.03
CA ASP A 37 18.96 -6.08 20.55
C ASP A 37 18.15 -7.38 20.36
N VAL A 38 17.93 -7.78 19.10
CA VAL A 38 17.07 -8.90 18.71
C VAL A 38 17.94 -10.01 18.12
N ARG A 39 17.80 -11.24 18.61
CA ARG A 39 18.50 -12.42 18.05
C ARG A 39 17.50 -13.38 17.45
N ILE A 40 17.79 -13.83 16.22
CA ILE A 40 17.01 -14.81 15.50
C ILE A 40 17.97 -15.86 14.94
N ASP A 41 17.86 -17.08 15.46
CA ASP A 41 18.73 -18.18 15.07
C ASP A 41 18.35 -18.68 13.66
N LEU A 42 19.30 -18.59 12.74
CA LEU A 42 19.19 -19.11 11.37
C LEU A 42 20.40 -20.01 11.07
N PRO A 43 20.31 -20.96 10.16
CA PRO A 43 21.40 -21.88 9.81
C PRO A 43 22.43 -21.21 8.87
N VAL A 44 22.88 -20.02 9.21
CA VAL A 44 23.86 -19.22 8.44
C VAL A 44 24.82 -18.51 9.38
N PRO A 45 26.01 -18.08 8.91
CA PRO A 45 26.88 -17.18 9.66
C PRO A 45 26.16 -15.89 10.05
N LYS A 46 26.51 -15.34 11.20
CA LYS A 46 25.92 -14.15 11.79
C LYS A 46 25.92 -12.96 10.83
N VAL A 47 24.75 -12.34 10.68
CA VAL A 47 24.53 -11.07 9.95
C VAL A 47 23.87 -10.07 10.89
N ARG A 48 24.42 -8.86 10.98
CA ARG A 48 23.90 -7.78 11.80
C ARG A 48 23.12 -6.81 10.94
N VAL A 49 21.84 -6.66 11.20
CA VAL A 49 20.93 -5.79 10.45
C VAL A 49 20.43 -4.68 11.37
N ALA A 50 20.70 -3.43 11.03
CA ALA A 50 20.04 -2.31 11.69
C ALA A 50 18.65 -2.13 11.07
N HIS A 51 17.60 -2.33 11.86
CA HIS A 51 16.22 -2.17 11.43
C HIS A 51 15.65 -0.86 11.94
N LEU A 52 15.32 0.04 11.01
CA LEU A 52 14.70 1.33 11.23
C LEU A 52 13.27 1.29 10.67
N SER A 53 12.35 2.10 11.20
CA SER A 53 10.99 2.20 10.73
C SER A 53 10.35 3.53 11.08
N ASP A 54 9.32 3.93 10.34
CA ASP A 54 8.40 5.00 10.73
C ASP A 54 9.15 6.27 11.18
N LEU A 55 10.06 6.74 10.34
CA LEU A 55 10.92 7.88 10.65
C LEU A 55 10.16 9.20 10.59
N HIS A 56 9.19 9.33 9.67
CA HIS A 56 8.36 10.51 9.45
C HIS A 56 9.16 11.83 9.52
N ILE A 57 10.25 11.91 8.77
CA ILE A 57 11.21 13.01 8.81
C ILE A 57 10.57 14.33 8.43
N ARG A 58 10.70 15.33 9.30
CA ARG A 58 10.13 16.68 9.17
C ARG A 58 11.22 17.76 9.05
N GLY A 59 12.17 17.58 8.15
CA GLY A 59 13.35 18.41 8.03
C GLY A 59 14.51 17.90 8.90
N ASP A 60 15.44 18.77 9.21
CA ASP A 60 16.58 18.39 10.05
C ASP A 60 16.14 18.21 11.51
N MET A 61 16.39 17.02 12.06
CA MET A 61 15.98 16.62 13.40
C MET A 61 17.20 16.10 14.17
N PRO A 62 17.56 16.67 15.33
CA PRO A 62 18.72 16.21 16.13
C PRO A 62 18.68 14.72 16.47
N LEU A 63 17.48 14.14 16.63
CA LEU A 63 17.31 12.73 16.89
C LEU A 63 17.83 11.84 15.75
N LEU A 64 17.75 12.31 14.49
CA LEU A 64 18.26 11.56 13.33
C LEU A 64 19.79 11.52 13.30
N HIS A 65 20.45 12.60 13.69
CA HIS A 65 21.92 12.60 13.81
C HIS A 65 22.37 11.59 14.85
N ARG A 66 21.74 11.61 16.03
CA ARG A 66 22.02 10.64 17.09
C ARG A 66 21.73 9.21 16.63
N LEU A 67 20.61 8.98 15.92
CA LEU A 67 20.28 7.68 15.35
C LEU A 67 21.35 7.20 14.37
N ALA A 68 21.82 8.06 13.47
CA ALA A 68 22.87 7.72 12.52
C ALA A 68 24.18 7.35 13.23
N ASP A 69 24.56 8.08 14.28
CA ASP A 69 25.74 7.81 15.09
C ASP A 69 25.62 6.47 15.84
N GLU A 70 24.47 6.18 16.45
CA GLU A 70 24.21 4.91 17.15
C GLU A 70 24.25 3.72 16.17
N VAL A 71 23.65 3.88 14.98
CA VAL A 71 23.70 2.85 13.91
C VAL A 71 25.14 2.64 13.44
N ALA A 72 25.91 3.70 13.24
CA ALA A 72 27.31 3.59 12.84
C ALA A 72 28.17 2.89 13.92
N ALA A 73 27.96 3.22 15.19
CA ALA A 73 28.63 2.58 16.32
C ALA A 73 28.29 1.08 16.43
N ALA A 74 27.08 0.69 16.01
CA ALA A 74 26.66 -0.71 16.00
C ALA A 74 27.31 -1.55 14.88
N ARG A 75 27.90 -0.91 13.86
CA ARG A 75 28.57 -1.58 12.73
C ARG A 75 27.73 -2.71 12.11
N PRO A 76 26.53 -2.42 11.57
CA PRO A 76 25.73 -3.42 10.90
C PRO A 76 26.30 -3.82 9.55
N ASP A 77 25.99 -5.03 9.08
CA ASP A 77 26.30 -5.49 7.73
C ASP A 77 25.31 -4.93 6.69
N ALA A 78 24.09 -4.61 7.13
CA ALA A 78 23.05 -3.98 6.33
C ALA A 78 22.15 -3.10 7.20
N ILE A 79 21.55 -2.08 6.58
CA ILE A 79 20.52 -1.24 7.19
C ILE A 79 19.24 -1.43 6.42
N VAL A 80 18.15 -1.74 7.09
CA VAL A 80 16.83 -1.92 6.47
C VAL A 80 15.83 -0.94 7.07
N ILE A 81 14.97 -0.36 6.22
CA ILE A 81 13.94 0.61 6.63
C ILE A 81 12.59 0.09 6.17
N SER A 82 11.71 -0.21 7.10
CA SER A 82 10.40 -0.78 6.82
C SER A 82 9.32 0.27 6.50
N GLY A 83 9.70 1.37 5.79
CA GLY A 83 8.75 2.37 5.30
C GLY A 83 8.51 3.55 6.23
N ASP A 84 7.67 4.47 5.77
CA ASP A 84 7.30 5.72 6.41
C ASP A 84 8.51 6.61 6.77
N LEU A 85 9.38 6.82 5.76
CA LEU A 85 10.59 7.64 5.91
C LEU A 85 10.28 9.12 6.04
N ILE A 86 9.32 9.63 5.28
CA ILE A 86 9.00 11.05 5.17
C ILE A 86 7.70 11.40 5.88
N HIS A 87 7.65 12.58 6.49
CA HIS A 87 6.35 13.17 6.83
C HIS A 87 5.75 13.80 5.58
N ASP A 88 4.74 13.13 5.02
CA ASP A 88 4.07 13.56 3.79
C ASP A 88 3.19 14.79 4.07
N VAL A 89 3.59 15.91 3.50
CA VAL A 89 2.85 17.17 3.52
C VAL A 89 3.02 17.86 2.18
N PRO A 90 1.97 18.41 1.57
CA PRO A 90 2.07 19.04 0.25
C PRO A 90 2.88 20.35 0.27
N GLY A 91 3.40 20.72 -0.90
CA GLY A 91 4.03 22.02 -1.14
C GLY A 91 5.49 22.13 -0.67
N PRO A 92 5.98 23.34 -0.31
CA PRO A 92 7.39 23.58 0.01
C PRO A 92 7.93 22.77 1.19
N ALA A 93 7.06 22.38 2.12
CA ALA A 93 7.44 21.54 3.24
C ALA A 93 7.85 20.14 2.79
N PHE A 94 7.22 19.57 1.75
CA PHE A 94 7.60 18.30 1.16
C PHE A 94 9.05 18.31 0.65
N ALA A 95 9.42 19.32 -0.14
CA ALA A 95 10.77 19.42 -0.71
C ALA A 95 11.85 19.49 0.39
N ARG A 96 11.58 20.26 1.46
CA ARG A 96 12.47 20.32 2.64
C ARG A 96 12.59 18.97 3.33
N ASN A 97 11.48 18.28 3.56
CA ASN A 97 11.45 16.98 4.19
C ASN A 97 12.18 15.94 3.33
N ALA A 98 11.92 15.92 2.02
CA ALA A 98 12.59 15.03 1.07
C ALA A 98 14.12 15.23 1.03
N ALA A 99 14.58 16.49 1.07
CA ALA A 99 16.00 16.79 1.15
C ALA A 99 16.64 16.26 2.47
N ALA A 100 15.93 16.39 3.60
CA ALA A 100 16.39 15.87 4.88
C ALA A 100 16.45 14.34 4.89
N VAL A 101 15.44 13.67 4.30
CA VAL A 101 15.46 12.20 4.14
C VAL A 101 16.67 11.78 3.30
N ALA A 102 16.91 12.44 2.16
CA ALA A 102 18.04 12.13 1.29
C ALA A 102 19.39 12.31 2.02
N ALA A 103 19.55 13.39 2.79
CA ALA A 103 20.73 13.62 3.60
C ALA A 103 20.93 12.54 4.67
N PHE A 104 19.87 12.11 5.34
CA PHE A 104 19.92 11.05 6.33
C PHE A 104 20.30 9.70 5.69
N ILE A 105 19.70 9.34 4.54
CA ILE A 105 20.07 8.14 3.79
C ILE A 105 21.56 8.17 3.38
N ALA A 106 22.03 9.30 2.88
CA ALA A 106 23.46 9.46 2.54
C ALA A 106 24.38 9.31 3.76
N ALA A 107 23.93 9.72 4.94
CA ALA A 107 24.65 9.49 6.19
C ALA A 107 24.72 7.99 6.54
N LEU A 108 23.59 7.31 6.53
CA LEU A 108 23.52 5.86 6.80
C LEU A 108 24.33 5.03 5.80
N ARG A 109 24.31 5.43 4.52
CA ARG A 109 25.04 4.74 3.44
C ARG A 109 26.55 4.69 3.64
N ARG A 110 27.12 5.63 4.41
CA ARG A 110 28.54 5.60 4.77
C ARG A 110 28.88 4.45 5.73
N THR A 111 27.89 3.95 6.45
CA THR A 111 28.06 2.85 7.42
C THR A 111 27.87 1.48 6.75
N ALA A 112 26.77 1.27 6.02
CA ALA A 112 26.44 0.01 5.39
C ALA A 112 25.47 0.21 4.21
N PRO A 113 25.23 -0.82 3.34
CA PRO A 113 24.15 -0.79 2.37
C PRO A 113 22.80 -0.51 3.04
N VAL A 114 21.99 0.38 2.42
CA VAL A 114 20.67 0.79 2.92
C VAL A 114 19.59 0.31 1.98
N TYR A 115 18.65 -0.45 2.50
CA TYR A 115 17.49 -0.99 1.80
C TYR A 115 16.22 -0.45 2.42
N ALA A 116 15.21 -0.15 1.62
CA ALA A 116 13.91 0.24 2.15
C ALA A 116 12.75 -0.29 1.30
N VAL A 117 11.61 -0.40 1.93
CA VAL A 117 10.32 -0.64 1.29
C VAL A 117 9.40 0.56 1.47
N GLN A 118 8.38 0.65 0.65
CA GLN A 118 7.36 1.68 0.74
C GLN A 118 6.46 1.47 1.97
N GLY A 119 6.22 2.55 2.72
CA GLY A 119 5.17 2.67 3.71
C GLY A 119 3.95 3.42 3.17
N HIS A 120 3.23 4.10 4.04
CA HIS A 120 2.05 4.90 3.69
C HIS A 120 2.38 6.35 3.29
N SER A 121 3.59 6.81 3.56
CA SER A 121 4.01 8.21 3.36
C SER A 121 4.75 8.45 2.05
N GLU A 122 5.17 7.43 1.32
CA GLU A 122 5.97 7.54 0.10
C GLU A 122 5.09 7.48 -1.16
N HIS A 123 4.20 8.45 -1.32
CA HIS A 123 3.26 8.48 -2.45
C HIS A 123 3.82 9.13 -3.72
N GLN A 124 4.94 9.85 -3.64
CA GLN A 124 5.45 10.63 -4.75
C GLN A 124 6.62 9.93 -5.43
N GLY A 125 6.45 9.59 -6.72
CA GLY A 125 7.48 8.91 -7.50
C GLY A 125 8.81 9.68 -7.60
N GLU A 126 8.77 11.01 -7.52
CA GLU A 126 9.97 11.86 -7.47
C GLU A 126 10.81 11.62 -6.21
N LEU A 127 10.16 11.32 -5.08
CA LEU A 127 10.86 10.99 -3.83
C LEU A 127 11.71 9.74 -3.99
N VAL A 128 11.17 8.67 -4.56
CA VAL A 128 11.89 7.41 -4.76
C VAL A 128 13.17 7.65 -5.58
N GLY A 129 13.07 8.39 -6.69
CA GLY A 129 14.23 8.74 -7.49
C GLY A 129 15.29 9.58 -6.75
N LEU A 130 14.85 10.49 -5.87
CA LEU A 130 15.73 11.27 -5.00
C LEU A 130 16.48 10.36 -4.01
N LEU A 131 15.78 9.44 -3.36
CA LEU A 131 16.35 8.53 -2.37
C LEU A 131 17.31 7.51 -2.99
N GLN A 132 17.00 7.02 -4.19
CA GLN A 132 17.90 6.16 -4.95
C GLN A 132 19.22 6.90 -5.29
N ARG A 133 19.16 8.17 -5.70
CA ARG A 133 20.36 8.99 -5.92
C ARG A 133 21.14 9.23 -4.63
N ALA A 134 20.49 9.24 -3.47
CA ALA A 134 21.15 9.30 -2.17
C ALA A 134 21.80 7.97 -1.73
N GLY A 135 21.63 6.90 -2.52
CA GLY A 135 22.22 5.58 -2.29
C GLY A 135 21.32 4.57 -1.59
N LEU A 136 20.00 4.83 -1.54
CA LEU A 136 19.00 3.87 -1.06
C LEU A 136 18.70 2.83 -2.14
N ASP A 137 18.79 1.54 -1.79
CA ASP A 137 18.24 0.47 -2.62
C ASP A 137 16.75 0.28 -2.26
N TRP A 138 15.88 0.78 -3.13
CA TRP A 138 14.44 0.75 -2.95
C TRP A 138 13.87 -0.56 -3.45
N LEU A 139 13.33 -1.36 -2.55
CA LEU A 139 12.79 -2.68 -2.86
C LEU A 139 11.29 -2.60 -3.15
N SER A 140 10.91 -2.93 -4.37
CA SER A 140 9.52 -2.92 -4.84
C SER A 140 9.08 -4.32 -5.25
N ASN A 141 8.69 -5.15 -4.29
CA ASN A 141 8.38 -6.57 -4.48
C ASN A 141 9.50 -7.31 -5.21
N GLU A 142 10.68 -7.24 -4.66
CA GLU A 142 11.90 -7.84 -5.19
C GLU A 142 12.89 -8.19 -4.07
N GLY A 143 13.91 -8.98 -4.37
CA GLY A 143 14.88 -9.42 -3.38
C GLY A 143 16.31 -8.97 -3.65
N ARG A 144 17.10 -8.97 -2.58
CA ARG A 144 18.56 -8.75 -2.60
C ARG A 144 19.26 -9.77 -1.74
N ARG A 145 20.44 -10.18 -2.17
CA ARG A 145 21.33 -10.96 -1.31
C ARG A 145 22.05 -10.03 -0.35
N ILE A 146 21.97 -10.32 0.94
CA ILE A 146 22.59 -9.53 2.00
C ILE A 146 23.48 -10.38 2.90
N GLY A 147 24.29 -9.70 3.70
CA GLY A 147 25.25 -10.32 4.61
C GLY A 147 26.55 -10.79 3.94
N PRO A 148 27.53 -11.24 4.73
CA PRO A 148 28.81 -11.74 4.24
C PRO A 148 28.61 -12.90 3.27
N GLY A 149 29.10 -12.76 2.02
CA GLY A 149 28.90 -13.75 0.97
C GLY A 149 27.47 -13.84 0.42
N GLY A 150 26.57 -12.97 0.81
CA GLY A 150 25.19 -12.98 0.37
C GLY A 150 24.40 -14.21 0.83
N ASN A 151 24.59 -14.59 2.07
CA ASN A 151 24.05 -15.81 2.68
C ASN A 151 22.59 -15.68 3.17
N LEU A 152 22.00 -14.49 3.03
CA LEU A 152 20.59 -14.24 3.30
C LEU A 152 19.91 -13.62 2.08
N LEU A 153 18.64 -13.93 1.87
CA LEU A 153 17.78 -13.29 0.89
C LEU A 153 16.84 -12.30 1.60
N LEU A 154 17.06 -11.01 1.41
CA LEU A 154 16.14 -9.96 1.85
C LEU A 154 15.07 -9.75 0.77
N LEU A 155 13.80 -9.99 1.11
CA LEU A 155 12.65 -9.69 0.27
C LEU A 155 11.97 -8.42 0.74
N GLY A 156 11.98 -7.37 -0.08
CA GLY A 156 11.24 -6.15 0.19
C GLY A 156 9.85 -6.20 -0.41
N LEU A 157 8.83 -6.01 0.42
CA LEU A 157 7.43 -6.00 0.01
C LEU A 157 6.84 -4.60 0.14
N ASN A 158 6.37 -4.05 -0.96
CA ASN A 158 5.66 -2.77 -0.93
C ASN A 158 4.36 -2.87 -0.17
N THR A 159 4.11 -1.86 0.65
CA THR A 159 2.80 -1.63 1.23
C THR A 159 2.12 -0.56 0.38
N GLN A 160 1.15 -0.94 -0.41
CA GLN A 160 0.31 0.09 -1.02
C GLN A 160 -0.71 0.61 -0.03
N VAL A 161 -0.93 1.91 -0.13
CA VAL A 161 -2.07 2.60 0.49
C VAL A 161 -3.30 2.23 -0.31
N GLY A 162 -3.96 1.23 0.10
CA GLY A 162 -5.18 0.72 -0.49
C GLY A 162 -5.31 -0.76 -0.11
N ASN A 163 -6.20 -1.07 0.66
CA ASN A 163 -6.99 -2.26 0.91
C ASN A 163 -6.40 -3.67 0.72
N ASP A 164 -5.28 -3.87 0.04
CA ASP A 164 -4.77 -5.18 -0.31
C ASP A 164 -4.18 -5.93 0.89
N ALA A 165 -3.64 -5.23 1.89
CA ALA A 165 -3.26 -5.84 3.16
C ALA A 165 -4.45 -6.49 3.89
N TYR A 166 -5.66 -6.17 3.48
CA TYR A 166 -6.91 -6.69 4.03
C TYR A 166 -7.73 -7.53 3.05
N ALA A 167 -7.33 -7.67 1.79
CA ALA A 167 -8.08 -8.41 0.77
C ALA A 167 -8.40 -9.85 1.19
N TRP A 168 -7.57 -10.47 2.01
CA TRP A 168 -7.82 -11.80 2.56
C TRP A 168 -8.90 -11.82 3.68
N ARG A 169 -9.23 -10.68 4.27
CA ARG A 169 -10.24 -10.58 5.35
C ARG A 169 -11.66 -10.45 4.84
N TRP A 170 -11.81 -9.89 3.64
CA TRP A 170 -13.10 -9.53 3.11
C TRP A 170 -13.34 -10.25 1.79
N PRO A 171 -14.34 -11.13 1.74
CA PRO A 171 -14.69 -11.74 0.47
C PRO A 171 -15.04 -10.64 -0.52
N SER A 172 -14.58 -10.77 -1.75
CA SER A 172 -14.94 -9.83 -2.80
C SER A 172 -16.46 -9.68 -2.91
N PRO A 173 -16.95 -8.43 -3.02
CA PRO A 173 -18.35 -8.16 -3.24
C PRO A 173 -18.81 -8.51 -4.67
N PHE A 174 -17.87 -8.77 -5.60
CA PHE A 174 -18.19 -9.10 -7.00
C PHE A 174 -18.87 -10.46 -7.11
N ARG A 175 -20.08 -10.46 -7.66
CA ARG A 175 -20.96 -11.62 -7.79
C ARG A 175 -22.08 -11.37 -8.81
N PRO A 176 -22.86 -12.39 -9.18
CA PRO A 176 -24.09 -12.20 -9.93
C PRO A 176 -25.10 -11.35 -9.14
N VAL A 177 -25.68 -10.36 -9.81
CA VAL A 177 -26.74 -9.48 -9.30
C VAL A 177 -27.88 -9.50 -10.29
N THR A 178 -29.12 -9.68 -9.80
CA THR A 178 -30.33 -9.64 -10.67
C THR A 178 -30.87 -8.21 -10.67
N VAL A 179 -30.97 -7.62 -11.86
CA VAL A 179 -31.53 -6.29 -12.09
C VAL A 179 -32.44 -6.34 -13.31
N ASP A 180 -33.65 -5.84 -13.16
CA ASP A 180 -34.68 -5.82 -14.23
C ASP A 180 -34.85 -7.19 -14.92
N GLY A 181 -34.80 -8.29 -14.15
CA GLY A 181 -34.88 -9.67 -14.63
C GLY A 181 -33.62 -10.24 -15.28
N ALA A 182 -32.60 -9.44 -15.53
CA ALA A 182 -31.32 -9.88 -16.05
C ALA A 182 -30.33 -10.21 -14.93
N ARG A 183 -29.60 -11.32 -15.07
CA ARG A 183 -28.53 -11.72 -14.17
C ARG A 183 -27.21 -11.15 -14.68
N LEU A 184 -26.75 -10.09 -14.06
CA LEU A 184 -25.58 -9.31 -14.46
C LEU A 184 -24.43 -9.48 -13.49
N TYR A 185 -23.21 -9.15 -13.92
CA TYR A 185 -22.04 -9.11 -13.05
C TYR A 185 -21.96 -7.76 -12.35
N GLY A 186 -21.73 -7.78 -11.04
CA GLY A 186 -21.68 -6.58 -10.24
C GLY A 186 -21.08 -6.81 -8.87
N ALA A 187 -21.06 -5.77 -8.05
CA ALA A 187 -20.63 -5.82 -6.66
C ALA A 187 -21.76 -5.36 -5.75
N THR A 188 -21.94 -6.04 -4.63
CA THR A 188 -22.98 -5.69 -3.66
C THR A 188 -22.50 -5.96 -2.24
N ARG A 189 -22.85 -5.07 -1.29
CA ARG A 189 -22.44 -5.11 0.11
C ARG A 189 -20.92 -5.15 0.27
N GLY A 190 -20.20 -4.31 -0.49
CA GLY A 190 -18.82 -4.01 -0.25
C GLY A 190 -18.65 -3.26 1.07
N GLU A 191 -17.44 -3.31 1.61
CA GLU A 191 -17.13 -2.53 2.82
C GLU A 191 -16.91 -1.05 2.48
N PRO A 192 -17.40 -0.12 3.28
CA PRO A 192 -17.07 1.29 3.15
C PRO A 192 -15.55 1.52 3.15
N TYR A 193 -15.09 2.47 2.33
CA TYR A 193 -13.67 2.85 2.22
C TYR A 193 -12.73 1.77 1.66
N ARG A 194 -13.24 0.75 0.99
CA ARG A 194 -12.44 -0.30 0.37
C ARG A 194 -12.66 -0.36 -1.11
N ASN A 195 -11.56 -0.50 -1.84
CA ASN A 195 -11.55 -0.70 -3.28
C ASN A 195 -11.58 -2.20 -3.58
N PHE A 196 -12.48 -2.59 -4.45
CA PHE A 196 -12.56 -3.96 -4.96
C PHE A 196 -12.47 -3.92 -6.48
N TYR A 197 -11.67 -4.82 -7.02
CA TYR A 197 -11.44 -4.92 -8.44
C TYR A 197 -11.80 -6.31 -8.96
N SER A 198 -12.33 -6.35 -10.17
CA SER A 198 -12.45 -7.59 -10.96
C SER A 198 -11.84 -7.33 -12.34
N HIS A 199 -10.71 -7.95 -12.64
CA HIS A 199 -9.94 -7.70 -13.85
C HIS A 199 -10.17 -8.77 -14.90
N TYR A 200 -10.09 -8.39 -16.17
CA TYR A 200 -10.05 -9.33 -17.28
C TYR A 200 -8.65 -9.95 -17.39
N ASP A 201 -8.56 -11.24 -17.07
CA ASP A 201 -7.35 -12.02 -17.11
C ASP A 201 -7.66 -13.49 -17.46
N PRO A 202 -7.69 -13.83 -18.77
CA PRO A 202 -7.97 -15.18 -19.23
C PRO A 202 -6.82 -16.17 -19.02
N ALA A 203 -5.62 -15.68 -18.69
CA ALA A 203 -4.46 -16.55 -18.51
C ALA A 203 -4.60 -17.48 -17.29
N PRO A 204 -3.92 -18.64 -17.25
CA PRO A 204 -3.87 -19.48 -16.07
C PRO A 204 -3.35 -18.73 -14.84
N ALA A 205 -3.84 -19.08 -13.65
CA ALA A 205 -3.33 -18.48 -12.43
C ALA A 205 -1.85 -18.81 -12.24
N GLY A 206 -1.03 -17.81 -11.92
CA GLY A 206 0.40 -18.00 -11.60
C GLY A 206 1.28 -16.86 -12.09
N ILE A 207 2.44 -16.72 -11.45
CA ILE A 207 3.40 -15.63 -11.70
C ILE A 207 4.10 -15.76 -13.06
N ALA A 208 4.24 -16.99 -13.58
CA ALA A 208 4.86 -17.23 -14.90
C ALA A 208 4.20 -16.41 -16.03
N SER A 209 2.94 -16.00 -15.83
CA SER A 209 2.20 -15.17 -16.77
C SER A 209 2.43 -13.67 -16.66
N LEU A 210 3.23 -13.19 -15.70
CA LEU A 210 3.63 -11.76 -15.63
C LEU A 210 4.54 -11.34 -16.78
N ALA A 211 5.21 -12.31 -17.44
CA ALA A 211 6.03 -12.12 -18.63
C ALA A 211 5.22 -12.22 -19.93
N ASP A 212 3.89 -12.19 -19.86
CA ASP A 212 3.00 -12.44 -20.99
C ASP A 212 3.13 -11.34 -22.07
N THR A 213 3.88 -11.65 -23.10
CA THR A 213 3.98 -10.84 -24.31
C THR A 213 2.86 -11.23 -25.26
N GLY A 214 1.81 -10.39 -25.35
CA GLY A 214 0.69 -10.58 -26.28
C GLY A 214 -0.69 -10.78 -25.66
N GLY A 215 -0.78 -11.01 -24.35
CA GLY A 215 -2.04 -11.08 -23.62
C GLY A 215 -2.58 -9.70 -23.19
N PRO A 216 -3.69 -9.68 -22.42
CA PRO A 216 -4.33 -8.42 -21.98
C PRO A 216 -3.41 -7.47 -21.21
N LEU A 217 -2.36 -7.96 -20.55
CA LEU A 217 -1.38 -7.13 -19.85
C LEU A 217 -0.50 -6.30 -20.78
N SER A 218 -0.43 -6.66 -22.07
CA SER A 218 0.31 -5.91 -23.10
C SER A 218 -0.54 -4.88 -23.84
N TRP A 219 -1.85 -4.80 -23.56
CA TRP A 219 -2.71 -3.82 -24.21
C TRP A 219 -2.27 -2.39 -23.87
N SER A 220 -2.10 -1.59 -24.90
CA SER A 220 -1.58 -0.23 -24.79
C SER A 220 -2.36 0.70 -25.72
N GLY A 221 -2.77 1.85 -25.22
CA GLY A 221 -3.46 2.84 -26.02
C GLY A 221 -4.79 2.35 -26.61
N TYR A 222 -5.75 2.01 -25.80
CA TYR A 222 -7.04 1.46 -26.19
C TYR A 222 -8.24 2.29 -25.66
N GLU A 223 -9.42 1.99 -26.17
CA GLU A 223 -10.70 2.56 -25.73
C GLU A 223 -11.54 1.50 -25.04
N VAL A 224 -12.14 1.88 -23.91
CA VAL A 224 -13.08 1.05 -23.15
C VAL A 224 -14.44 1.72 -23.15
N THR A 225 -15.49 0.95 -23.39
CA THR A 225 -16.88 1.34 -23.10
C THR A 225 -17.53 0.32 -22.17
N CYS A 226 -18.32 0.81 -21.22
CA CYS A 226 -19.04 -0.04 -20.28
C CYS A 226 -20.28 0.68 -19.78
N ASP A 227 -21.40 -0.01 -19.60
CA ASP A 227 -22.56 0.55 -18.92
C ASP A 227 -22.50 0.15 -17.44
N ALA A 228 -22.77 1.11 -16.54
CA ALA A 228 -22.82 0.89 -15.11
C ALA A 228 -24.07 1.52 -14.49
N ARG A 229 -24.58 0.91 -13.41
CA ARG A 229 -25.72 1.40 -12.62
C ARG A 229 -25.44 1.17 -11.14
N ILE A 230 -25.72 2.17 -10.33
CA ILE A 230 -25.65 2.11 -8.87
C ILE A 230 -27.07 2.12 -8.27
N ASP A 231 -27.24 1.58 -7.09
CA ASP A 231 -28.52 1.60 -6.36
C ASP A 231 -28.62 2.68 -5.28
N ASP A 232 -27.48 3.25 -4.86
CA ASP A 232 -27.46 4.38 -3.92
C ASP A 232 -26.34 5.40 -4.25
N GLU A 233 -26.39 6.58 -3.62
CA GLU A 233 -25.43 7.66 -3.85
C GLU A 233 -24.08 7.46 -3.14
N GLU A 234 -23.98 6.50 -2.23
CA GLU A 234 -22.74 6.23 -1.49
C GLU A 234 -21.90 5.11 -2.13
N THR A 235 -22.44 4.46 -3.18
CA THR A 235 -21.73 3.38 -3.89
C THR A 235 -20.66 3.94 -4.82
N GLY A 236 -19.43 3.52 -4.64
CA GLY A 236 -18.35 3.77 -5.58
C GLY A 236 -18.47 2.86 -6.81
N VAL A 237 -18.21 3.42 -8.00
CA VAL A 237 -18.38 2.76 -9.29
C VAL A 237 -17.34 3.24 -10.29
N GLY A 238 -16.76 2.33 -11.08
CA GLY A 238 -15.80 2.72 -12.10
C GLY A 238 -15.22 1.57 -12.91
N ILE A 239 -14.29 1.93 -13.76
CA ILE A 239 -13.46 1.00 -14.56
C ILE A 239 -11.98 1.39 -14.41
N SER A 240 -11.11 0.41 -14.50
CA SER A 240 -9.65 0.61 -14.52
C SER A 240 -9.08 0.22 -15.88
N LEU A 241 -8.04 0.92 -16.31
CA LEU A 241 -7.31 0.71 -17.56
C LEU A 241 -5.82 0.62 -17.25
N HIS A 242 -5.08 -0.08 -18.11
CA HIS A 242 -3.66 -0.34 -17.93
C HIS A 242 -3.33 -1.03 -16.60
N SER A 243 -4.31 -1.71 -16.02
CA SER A 243 -4.08 -2.46 -14.79
C SER A 243 -3.16 -3.65 -15.06
N ARG A 244 -2.15 -3.81 -14.25
CA ARG A 244 -1.29 -4.99 -14.28
C ARG A 244 -1.76 -6.07 -13.32
N TYR A 245 -2.72 -5.72 -12.47
CA TYR A 245 -3.37 -6.68 -11.59
C TYR A 245 -2.39 -7.44 -10.69
N VAL A 246 -1.39 -6.72 -10.29
CA VAL A 246 -0.31 -7.25 -9.48
C VAL A 246 -0.37 -6.58 -8.11
N ASP A 247 -0.50 -7.39 -7.07
CA ASP A 247 -0.53 -6.91 -5.69
C ASP A 247 0.71 -6.07 -5.40
N GLY A 248 0.51 -4.82 -4.96
CA GLY A 248 1.59 -3.89 -4.65
C GLY A 248 2.18 -3.11 -5.82
N GLU A 249 1.72 -3.32 -7.05
CA GLU A 249 2.07 -2.51 -8.23
C GLU A 249 0.84 -1.94 -8.93
N ASP A 250 -0.26 -1.75 -8.21
CA ASP A 250 -1.52 -1.23 -8.73
C ASP A 250 -1.39 0.23 -9.19
N ARG A 251 -0.56 0.41 -10.21
CA ARG A 251 -0.62 1.60 -11.03
C ARG A 251 -1.56 1.31 -12.16
N MET A 252 -2.64 2.05 -12.21
CA MET A 252 -3.65 1.96 -13.24
C MET A 252 -4.30 3.31 -13.43
N ILE A 253 -4.86 3.53 -14.60
CA ILE A 253 -5.74 4.67 -14.82
C ILE A 253 -7.14 4.22 -14.42
N GLU A 254 -7.76 4.94 -13.54
CA GLU A 254 -9.10 4.67 -13.05
C GLU A 254 -10.05 5.79 -13.50
N PHE A 255 -11.19 5.41 -14.07
CA PHE A 255 -12.29 6.32 -14.33
C PHE A 255 -13.44 5.92 -13.42
N SER A 256 -13.58 6.65 -12.34
CA SER A 256 -14.46 6.25 -11.25
C SER A 256 -15.11 7.44 -10.56
N ARG A 257 -16.11 7.11 -9.80
CA ARG A 257 -16.70 7.94 -8.77
C ARG A 257 -16.49 7.24 -7.44
N ASP A 258 -15.79 7.89 -6.54
CA ASP A 258 -15.66 7.44 -5.17
C ASP A 258 -16.87 7.87 -4.33
N GLU A 259 -17.08 7.19 -3.21
CA GLU A 259 -18.11 7.59 -2.25
C GLU A 259 -17.87 9.01 -1.75
N SER A 260 -18.94 9.74 -1.46
CA SER A 260 -18.94 11.20 -1.28
C SER A 260 -18.12 11.75 -0.09
N ARG A 261 -17.58 10.92 0.78
CA ARG A 261 -16.97 11.34 2.05
C ARG A 261 -15.60 12.02 1.94
N TRP A 262 -14.90 11.88 0.81
CA TRP A 262 -13.56 12.45 0.63
C TRP A 262 -13.55 13.81 -0.10
N GLY A 263 -14.66 14.54 -0.09
CA GLY A 263 -14.71 15.93 -0.58
C GLY A 263 -14.70 16.09 -2.10
N ARG A 264 -14.77 15.02 -2.87
CA ARG A 264 -14.78 15.04 -4.35
C ARG A 264 -16.18 15.12 -4.97
N GLY A 265 -17.20 15.44 -4.21
CA GLY A 265 -18.53 15.76 -4.70
C GLY A 265 -19.32 14.64 -5.37
N GLY A 266 -18.84 13.40 -5.41
CA GLY A 266 -19.50 12.25 -6.03
C GLY A 266 -19.63 12.35 -7.55
N THR A 267 -18.76 13.09 -8.23
CA THR A 267 -18.63 13.18 -9.67
C THR A 267 -17.64 12.15 -10.20
N PHE A 268 -17.83 11.71 -11.46
CA PHE A 268 -16.86 10.83 -12.12
C PHE A 268 -15.61 11.61 -12.53
N ALA A 269 -14.45 11.07 -12.22
CA ALA A 269 -13.17 11.64 -12.60
C ALA A 269 -12.14 10.58 -13.03
N LEU A 270 -11.12 11.03 -13.73
CA LEU A 270 -9.92 10.25 -14.04
C LEU A 270 -8.95 10.36 -12.88
N PHE A 271 -8.48 9.21 -12.42
CA PHE A 271 -7.47 9.07 -11.38
C PHE A 271 -6.35 8.17 -11.88
N GLU A 272 -5.22 8.26 -11.27
CA GLU A 272 -4.19 7.25 -11.32
C GLU A 272 -3.87 6.79 -9.90
N HIS A 273 -3.89 5.49 -9.70
CA HIS A 273 -3.53 4.92 -8.42
C HIS A 273 -2.00 5.02 -8.24
N GLY A 274 -1.57 5.86 -7.32
CA GLY A 274 -0.15 6.04 -6.97
C GLY A 274 0.60 7.16 -7.68
N SER A 275 -0.04 7.98 -8.52
CA SER A 275 0.55 9.22 -9.06
C SER A 275 -0.47 10.31 -9.36
N ALA A 276 -0.02 11.49 -9.73
CA ALA A 276 -0.89 12.63 -10.00
C ALA A 276 -1.13 12.80 -11.50
N LEU A 277 -2.33 12.51 -11.96
CA LEU A 277 -2.78 12.94 -13.27
C LEU A 277 -2.92 14.47 -13.30
N SER A 278 -2.33 15.12 -14.27
CA SER A 278 -2.47 16.55 -14.51
C SER A 278 -3.50 16.82 -15.62
N GLY A 279 -4.26 17.91 -15.49
CA GLY A 279 -5.26 18.29 -16.48
C GLY A 279 -6.68 18.42 -15.90
N ARG A 280 -7.67 18.44 -16.79
CA ARG A 280 -9.09 18.48 -16.43
C ARG A 280 -9.61 17.06 -16.22
N ASN A 281 -9.41 16.53 -15.04
CA ASN A 281 -9.71 15.13 -14.73
C ASN A 281 -11.17 14.83 -14.36
N ASP A 282 -11.99 15.82 -14.03
CA ASP A 282 -13.37 15.68 -13.52
C ASP A 282 -14.42 16.00 -14.59
N THR A 283 -15.36 15.06 -14.82
CA THR A 283 -16.46 15.21 -15.79
C THR A 283 -17.56 16.17 -15.34
N LYS A 284 -17.64 16.49 -14.04
CA LYS A 284 -18.76 17.19 -13.40
C LYS A 284 -20.11 16.45 -13.48
N VAL A 285 -20.10 15.20 -13.87
CA VAL A 285 -21.32 14.36 -13.92
C VAL A 285 -21.45 13.53 -12.65
N ARG A 286 -22.55 13.71 -11.95
CA ARG A 286 -22.94 12.90 -10.79
C ARG A 286 -23.98 11.87 -11.22
N PRO A 287 -23.69 10.58 -11.20
CA PRO A 287 -24.67 9.56 -11.52
C PRO A 287 -25.75 9.49 -10.45
N LYS A 288 -27.00 9.22 -10.91
CA LYS A 288 -28.16 9.04 -10.03
C LYS A 288 -28.44 7.56 -9.87
N PRO A 289 -28.87 7.10 -8.68
CA PRO A 289 -29.30 5.73 -8.45
C PRO A 289 -30.39 5.28 -9.43
N GLY A 290 -30.36 4.01 -9.80
CA GLY A 290 -31.33 3.40 -10.70
C GLY A 290 -31.17 3.74 -12.18
N ILE A 291 -30.26 4.61 -12.56
CA ILE A 291 -30.03 5.05 -13.95
C ILE A 291 -28.80 4.35 -14.53
N TRP A 292 -28.92 3.81 -15.73
CA TRP A 292 -27.80 3.29 -16.50
C TRP A 292 -27.01 4.44 -17.12
N TYR A 293 -25.70 4.45 -16.85
CA TYR A 293 -24.75 5.37 -17.46
C TYR A 293 -23.77 4.60 -18.32
N ARG A 294 -23.40 5.17 -19.46
CA ARG A 294 -22.32 4.66 -20.30
C ARG A 294 -21.04 5.41 -19.97
N LEU A 295 -20.01 4.65 -19.63
CA LEU A 295 -18.65 5.09 -19.42
C LEU A 295 -17.88 4.86 -20.71
N LYS A 296 -17.08 5.84 -21.12
CA LYS A 296 -16.14 5.72 -22.23
C LYS A 296 -14.83 6.34 -21.83
N VAL A 297 -13.76 5.56 -21.92
CA VAL A 297 -12.40 6.03 -21.64
C VAL A 297 -11.49 5.63 -22.78
N ARG A 298 -10.69 6.57 -23.26
CA ARG A 298 -9.65 6.33 -24.26
C ARG A 298 -8.30 6.70 -23.68
N THR A 299 -7.32 5.82 -23.83
CA THR A 299 -5.92 6.10 -23.51
C THR A 299 -5.10 6.20 -24.78
N GLU A 300 -4.13 7.11 -24.77
CA GLU A 300 -3.14 7.29 -25.83
C GLU A 300 -1.76 7.29 -25.19
N VAL A 301 -0.93 6.36 -25.61
CA VAL A 301 0.46 6.25 -25.12
C VAL A 301 1.39 6.87 -26.14
N GLU A 302 2.14 7.87 -25.70
CA GLU A 302 3.09 8.62 -26.50
C GLU A 302 4.46 8.63 -25.81
N PRO A 303 5.53 8.93 -26.53
CA PRO A 303 6.83 9.13 -25.89
C PRO A 303 6.74 10.20 -24.77
N GLY A 304 7.06 9.81 -23.56
CA GLY A 304 7.08 10.71 -22.40
C GLY A 304 5.74 10.99 -21.73
N ARG A 305 4.59 10.53 -22.26
CA ARG A 305 3.29 10.72 -21.60
C ARG A 305 2.28 9.62 -21.92
N VAL A 306 1.30 9.49 -21.02
CA VAL A 306 0.03 8.78 -21.28
C VAL A 306 -1.09 9.78 -21.13
N LEU A 307 -1.93 9.92 -22.16
CA LEU A 307 -3.10 10.77 -22.16
C LEU A 307 -4.35 9.93 -21.99
N ALA A 308 -5.21 10.30 -21.06
CA ALA A 308 -6.51 9.67 -20.82
C ALA A 308 -7.64 10.69 -21.05
N ARG A 309 -8.67 10.27 -21.77
CA ARG A 309 -9.88 11.05 -22.03
C ARG A 309 -11.12 10.28 -21.65
N ALA A 310 -12.08 10.90 -21.02
CA ALA A 310 -13.28 10.24 -20.55
C ALA A 310 -14.57 11.00 -20.85
N ARG A 311 -15.63 10.21 -21.04
CA ARG A 311 -17.03 10.64 -21.15
C ARG A 311 -17.92 9.78 -20.28
N LEU A 312 -18.93 10.41 -19.70
CA LEU A 312 -20.00 9.73 -18.98
C LEU A 312 -21.35 10.34 -19.36
N TRP A 313 -22.31 9.51 -19.74
CA TRP A 313 -23.67 9.97 -20.08
C TRP A 313 -24.69 8.87 -19.78
N ARG A 314 -25.95 9.27 -19.66
CA ARG A 314 -27.03 8.29 -19.52
C ARG A 314 -27.08 7.39 -20.75
N ALA A 315 -27.17 6.08 -20.55
CA ALA A 315 -27.13 5.11 -21.65
C ALA A 315 -28.32 5.23 -22.63
N ASP A 316 -29.41 5.90 -22.21
CA ASP A 316 -30.60 6.21 -23.04
C ASP A 316 -30.47 7.54 -23.82
N ARG A 317 -29.31 8.20 -23.79
CA ARG A 317 -29.04 9.47 -24.47
C ARG A 317 -27.90 9.32 -25.47
N ALA A 318 -27.81 10.29 -26.39
CA ALA A 318 -26.71 10.36 -27.33
C ALA A 318 -25.37 10.63 -26.62
N GLU A 319 -24.29 10.07 -27.18
CA GLU A 319 -22.93 10.31 -26.70
C GLU A 319 -22.56 11.80 -26.81
N PRO A 320 -21.98 12.41 -25.76
CA PRO A 320 -21.46 13.76 -25.84
C PRO A 320 -20.39 13.92 -26.91
N THR A 321 -20.42 14.98 -27.70
CA THR A 321 -19.44 15.22 -28.76
C THR A 321 -18.04 15.57 -28.23
N ARG A 322 -17.96 16.20 -27.06
CA ARG A 322 -16.70 16.62 -26.43
C ARG A 322 -16.30 15.68 -25.30
N TRP A 323 -15.01 15.52 -25.11
CA TRP A 323 -14.47 14.87 -23.91
C TRP A 323 -14.77 15.70 -22.68
N GLN A 324 -15.34 15.08 -21.64
CA GLN A 324 -15.70 15.77 -20.40
C GLN A 324 -14.54 15.83 -19.44
N ALA A 325 -13.68 14.81 -19.44
CA ALA A 325 -12.41 14.82 -18.73
C ALA A 325 -11.26 14.51 -19.70
N GLU A 326 -10.12 15.16 -19.44
CA GLU A 326 -8.87 14.93 -20.16
C GLU A 326 -7.71 15.18 -19.19
N ALA A 327 -6.87 14.20 -19.00
CA ALA A 327 -5.75 14.23 -18.08
C ALA A 327 -4.57 13.45 -18.62
N GLU A 328 -3.36 13.80 -18.21
CA GLU A 328 -2.14 13.13 -18.64
C GLU A 328 -1.22 12.78 -17.47
N ASP A 329 -0.49 11.66 -17.63
CA ASP A 329 0.63 11.29 -16.77
C ASP A 329 1.94 11.45 -17.54
N ARG A 330 2.83 12.29 -17.00
CA ARG A 330 4.20 12.51 -17.49
C ARG A 330 5.26 11.94 -16.56
N SER A 331 4.85 11.23 -15.51
CA SER A 331 5.80 10.66 -14.56
C SER A 331 6.71 9.62 -15.20
N PRO A 332 7.91 9.43 -14.72
CA PRO A 332 8.80 8.35 -15.21
C PRO A 332 8.24 6.96 -14.91
N THR A 333 7.30 6.88 -14.00
CA THR A 333 6.68 5.63 -13.51
C THR A 333 5.28 5.37 -14.07
N ARG A 334 4.86 6.16 -15.10
CA ARG A 334 3.54 6.04 -15.74
C ARG A 334 3.27 4.64 -16.28
N VAL A 335 2.03 4.20 -16.17
CA VAL A 335 1.60 2.93 -16.73
C VAL A 335 1.26 3.09 -18.20
N THR A 336 1.92 2.32 -19.05
CA THR A 336 1.79 2.40 -20.52
C THR A 336 1.01 1.22 -21.12
N ALA A 337 0.82 0.15 -20.35
CA ALA A 337 0.11 -1.05 -20.80
C ALA A 337 -0.49 -1.81 -19.62
N GLY A 338 -1.55 -2.57 -19.87
CA GLY A 338 -2.22 -3.41 -18.91
C GLY A 338 -3.66 -3.72 -19.33
N THR A 339 -4.33 -4.55 -18.55
CA THR A 339 -5.71 -4.99 -18.79
C THR A 339 -6.76 -3.99 -18.30
N VAL A 340 -8.01 -4.31 -18.55
CA VAL A 340 -9.20 -3.60 -18.05
C VAL A 340 -9.75 -4.29 -16.80
N GLY A 341 -10.32 -3.50 -15.89
CA GLY A 341 -11.03 -4.00 -14.71
C GLY A 341 -12.31 -3.22 -14.41
N LEU A 342 -13.17 -3.83 -13.64
CA LEU A 342 -14.32 -3.21 -13.00
C LEU A 342 -13.94 -2.85 -11.57
N TRP A 343 -14.38 -1.70 -11.10
CA TRP A 343 -14.07 -1.20 -9.76
C TRP A 343 -15.34 -0.90 -8.98
N ALA A 344 -15.34 -1.22 -7.70
CA ALA A 344 -16.44 -0.94 -6.78
C ALA A 344 -15.93 -0.59 -5.38
N SER A 345 -16.62 0.30 -4.67
CA SER A 345 -16.45 0.56 -3.25
C SER A 345 -17.78 0.85 -2.56
N GLY A 346 -17.79 0.86 -1.21
CA GLY A 346 -18.98 1.19 -0.43
C GLY A 346 -19.97 0.05 -0.25
N GLY A 347 -21.00 0.30 0.56
CA GLY A 347 -21.96 -0.70 1.03
C GLY A 347 -23.13 -1.00 0.11
N GLY A 348 -23.30 -0.28 -0.98
CA GLY A 348 -24.42 -0.45 -1.92
C GLY A 348 -24.14 -1.44 -3.02
N THR A 349 -24.92 -1.33 -4.10
CA THR A 349 -24.82 -2.23 -5.25
C THR A 349 -24.45 -1.46 -6.50
N VAL A 350 -23.48 -2.00 -7.23
CA VAL A 350 -23.16 -1.59 -8.60
C VAL A 350 -23.27 -2.78 -9.53
N VAL A 351 -23.82 -2.58 -10.71
CA VAL A 351 -23.90 -3.60 -11.77
C VAL A 351 -23.36 -3.06 -13.07
N TYR A 352 -22.77 -3.96 -13.86
CA TYR A 352 -22.13 -3.63 -15.12
C TYR A 352 -22.72 -4.46 -16.25
N ARG A 353 -22.65 -3.91 -17.47
CA ARG A 353 -23.00 -4.61 -18.72
C ARG A 353 -22.27 -4.00 -19.91
N ASN A 354 -22.23 -4.73 -21.02
CA ASN A 354 -21.72 -4.24 -22.31
C ASN A 354 -20.29 -3.68 -22.23
N LEU A 355 -19.38 -4.41 -21.58
CA LEU A 355 -17.98 -4.04 -21.56
C LEU A 355 -17.32 -4.38 -22.91
N ARG A 356 -16.78 -3.35 -23.55
CA ARG A 356 -16.07 -3.50 -24.83
C ARG A 356 -14.76 -2.76 -24.81
N VAL A 357 -13.72 -3.41 -25.29
CA VAL A 357 -12.37 -2.84 -25.44
C VAL A 357 -11.97 -2.90 -26.91
N THR A 358 -11.50 -1.78 -27.44
CA THR A 358 -11.01 -1.68 -28.81
C THR A 358 -9.63 -1.02 -28.85
N ASP A 359 -8.76 -1.51 -29.73
CA ASP A 359 -7.49 -0.83 -29.98
C ASP A 359 -7.68 0.46 -30.81
N ARG A 360 -6.57 1.17 -31.08
CA ARG A 360 -6.58 2.40 -31.88
C ARG A 360 -7.07 2.22 -33.32
N ALA A 361 -6.92 1.03 -33.87
CA ALA A 361 -7.38 0.69 -35.21
C ALA A 361 -8.86 0.28 -35.26
N GLY A 362 -9.52 0.22 -34.10
CA GLY A 362 -10.92 -0.22 -33.97
C GLY A 362 -11.08 -1.73 -33.88
N LYS A 363 -9.98 -2.49 -33.80
CA LYS A 363 -10.05 -3.95 -33.58
C LYS A 363 -10.56 -4.22 -32.17
N VAL A 364 -11.55 -5.12 -32.06
CA VAL A 364 -12.09 -5.54 -30.80
C VAL A 364 -11.10 -6.46 -30.09
N LEU A 365 -10.68 -6.05 -28.87
CA LEU A 365 -9.81 -6.81 -27.97
C LEU A 365 -10.64 -7.63 -26.97
N LEU A 366 -11.78 -7.09 -26.54
CA LEU A 366 -12.74 -7.73 -25.64
C LEU A 366 -14.14 -7.23 -25.98
N ASP A 367 -15.12 -8.14 -26.01
CA ASP A 367 -16.54 -7.82 -26.08
C ASP A 367 -17.29 -8.74 -25.12
N GLU A 368 -17.61 -8.23 -23.94
CA GLU A 368 -18.17 -9.00 -22.84
C GLU A 368 -19.48 -8.36 -22.38
N PRO A 369 -20.61 -9.04 -22.57
CA PRO A 369 -21.91 -8.50 -22.18
C PRO A 369 -22.07 -8.34 -20.67
N LEU A 370 -21.25 -9.03 -19.86
CA LEU A 370 -21.36 -9.14 -18.41
C LEU A 370 -22.69 -9.69 -17.92
N ALA A 371 -23.45 -10.33 -18.82
CA ALA A 371 -24.63 -11.10 -18.52
C ALA A 371 -24.24 -12.54 -18.17
N LEU A 372 -24.67 -13.03 -17.02
CA LEU A 372 -24.21 -14.30 -16.50
C LEU A 372 -25.23 -15.41 -16.70
N PRO A 373 -24.87 -16.53 -17.33
CA PRO A 373 -25.71 -17.71 -17.40
C PRO A 373 -25.99 -18.28 -16.00
N SER A 374 -27.00 -19.12 -15.90
CA SER A 374 -27.31 -19.82 -14.65
C SER A 374 -26.11 -20.63 -14.16
N GLY A 375 -25.80 -20.53 -12.88
CA GLY A 375 -24.65 -21.21 -12.27
C GLY A 375 -23.31 -20.47 -12.35
N ALA A 376 -23.10 -19.56 -13.32
CA ALA A 376 -21.87 -18.79 -13.39
C ALA A 376 -21.75 -17.77 -12.24
N ARG A 377 -20.57 -17.63 -11.67
CA ARG A 377 -20.27 -16.64 -10.59
C ARG A 377 -19.61 -15.38 -11.10
N ALA A 378 -18.88 -15.47 -12.20
CA ALA A 378 -18.20 -14.36 -12.88
C ALA A 378 -18.18 -14.60 -14.39
N PRO A 379 -17.97 -13.56 -15.22
CA PRO A 379 -17.74 -13.72 -16.66
C PRO A 379 -16.45 -14.50 -16.93
N GLN A 380 -16.39 -15.12 -18.11
CA GLN A 380 -15.19 -15.86 -18.48
C GLN A 380 -13.97 -14.95 -18.56
N GLY A 381 -12.86 -15.37 -17.95
CA GLY A 381 -11.62 -14.60 -17.91
C GLY A 381 -11.61 -13.47 -16.88
N PHE A 382 -12.69 -13.22 -16.15
CA PHE A 382 -12.67 -12.24 -15.06
C PHE A 382 -12.24 -12.87 -13.75
N ARG A 383 -11.34 -12.20 -13.07
CA ARG A 383 -10.81 -12.60 -11.77
C ARG A 383 -10.93 -11.49 -10.75
N VAL A 384 -11.27 -11.90 -9.56
CA VAL A 384 -11.24 -11.07 -8.38
C VAL A 384 -9.95 -11.34 -7.62
N GLY A 385 -9.30 -10.30 -7.15
CA GLY A 385 -8.02 -10.40 -6.46
C GLY A 385 -6.84 -10.32 -7.41
N THR A 386 -5.66 -10.67 -6.98
CA THR A 386 -4.40 -10.51 -7.71
C THR A 386 -3.92 -11.82 -8.36
N ARG A 387 -3.03 -11.76 -9.36
CA ARG A 387 -2.41 -12.93 -10.00
C ARG A 387 -1.55 -13.76 -9.06
N GLY A 388 -1.09 -13.15 -8.00
CA GLY A 388 -0.26 -13.76 -6.96
C GLY A 388 -0.13 -12.81 -5.79
N THR A 389 0.51 -13.25 -4.74
CA THR A 389 0.81 -12.39 -3.60
C THR A 389 2.05 -11.54 -3.91
N ARG A 390 2.24 -10.43 -3.17
CA ARG A 390 3.50 -9.65 -3.22
C ARG A 390 4.71 -10.51 -2.94
N LEU A 391 4.53 -11.49 -2.09
CA LEU A 391 5.58 -12.44 -1.73
C LEU A 391 5.96 -13.32 -2.93
N ASP A 392 4.97 -13.79 -3.72
CA ASP A 392 5.25 -14.54 -4.95
C ASP A 392 6.04 -13.70 -5.95
N MET A 393 5.67 -12.42 -6.09
CA MET A 393 6.39 -11.50 -6.97
C MET A 393 7.81 -11.23 -6.51
N ALA A 394 7.97 -10.94 -5.22
CA ALA A 394 9.27 -10.68 -4.65
C ALA A 394 10.21 -11.89 -4.84
N LEU A 395 9.69 -13.09 -4.67
CA LEU A 395 10.45 -14.33 -4.94
C LEU A 395 10.81 -14.46 -6.43
N ALA A 396 9.85 -14.21 -7.33
CA ALA A 396 10.10 -14.29 -8.78
C ALA A 396 11.08 -13.25 -9.33
N ARG A 397 11.19 -12.10 -8.67
CA ARG A 397 12.10 -10.99 -9.01
C ARG A 397 13.38 -11.00 -8.19
N SER A 398 13.59 -12.02 -7.40
CA SER A 398 14.79 -12.16 -6.58
C SER A 398 15.93 -12.78 -7.38
N PRO A 399 17.18 -12.46 -7.02
CA PRO A 399 18.32 -13.18 -7.55
C PRO A 399 18.22 -14.66 -7.15
N GLU A 400 18.69 -15.54 -8.02
CA GLU A 400 18.81 -16.94 -7.70
C GLU A 400 19.71 -17.14 -6.48
N VAL A 401 19.25 -17.95 -5.54
CA VAL A 401 19.96 -18.27 -4.30
C VAL A 401 20.07 -19.78 -4.13
N PRO A 402 21.12 -20.27 -3.46
CA PRO A 402 21.25 -21.69 -3.14
C PRO A 402 20.02 -22.21 -2.37
N PRO A 403 19.62 -23.46 -2.62
CA PRO A 403 18.57 -24.11 -1.83
C PRO A 403 18.87 -24.03 -0.32
N GLY A 404 17.85 -23.70 0.47
CA GLY A 404 18.00 -23.55 1.93
C GLY A 404 18.52 -22.17 2.38
N THR A 405 18.77 -21.22 1.48
CA THR A 405 19.08 -19.83 1.86
C THR A 405 17.92 -19.25 2.66
N PRO A 406 18.13 -18.80 3.91
CA PRO A 406 17.07 -18.21 4.69
C PRO A 406 16.58 -16.88 4.09
N VAL A 407 15.27 -16.68 4.20
CA VAL A 407 14.57 -15.51 3.68
C VAL A 407 14.20 -14.57 4.83
N VAL A 408 14.55 -13.31 4.69
CA VAL A 408 14.12 -12.23 5.58
C VAL A 408 13.16 -11.32 4.81
N ILE A 409 11.93 -11.22 5.27
CA ILE A 409 10.94 -10.34 4.68
C ILE A 409 11.01 -8.97 5.36
N LEU A 410 11.16 -7.92 4.56
CA LEU A 410 11.00 -6.53 4.97
C LEU A 410 9.66 -6.02 4.43
N SER A 411 8.78 -5.61 5.32
CA SER A 411 7.46 -5.08 4.96
C SER A 411 7.07 -3.97 5.92
N HIS A 412 6.38 -2.95 5.45
CA HIS A 412 5.85 -1.95 6.37
C HIS A 412 4.77 -2.56 7.28
N MET A 413 3.83 -3.31 6.71
CA MET A 413 2.75 -3.97 7.44
C MET A 413 3.18 -5.33 8.01
N ALA A 414 2.91 -5.55 9.29
CA ALA A 414 3.19 -6.80 9.96
C ALA A 414 2.28 -7.97 9.52
N ASP A 415 1.16 -7.66 8.89
CA ASP A 415 0.12 -8.61 8.47
C ASP A 415 0.63 -9.71 7.54
N VAL A 416 1.70 -9.44 6.78
CA VAL A 416 2.36 -10.39 5.88
C VAL A 416 2.89 -11.65 6.60
N VAL A 417 3.07 -11.58 7.92
CA VAL A 417 3.55 -12.73 8.72
C VAL A 417 2.67 -13.96 8.55
N ARG A 418 1.36 -13.78 8.34
CA ARG A 418 0.44 -14.91 8.12
C ARG A 418 0.75 -15.68 6.84
N GLU A 419 1.11 -14.95 5.78
CA GLU A 419 1.50 -15.57 4.51
C GLU A 419 2.91 -16.16 4.61
N ALA A 420 3.83 -15.44 5.23
CA ALA A 420 5.19 -15.92 5.51
C ALA A 420 5.17 -17.24 6.30
N SER A 421 4.37 -17.31 7.37
CA SER A 421 4.21 -18.51 8.19
C SER A 421 3.65 -19.69 7.40
N ARG A 422 2.59 -19.48 6.57
CA ARG A 422 2.06 -20.57 5.72
C ARG A 422 3.10 -21.17 4.78
N ARG A 423 4.09 -20.37 4.38
CA ARG A 423 5.18 -20.80 3.49
C ARG A 423 6.41 -21.30 4.23
N GLY A 424 6.43 -21.24 5.56
CA GLY A 424 7.57 -21.62 6.38
C GLY A 424 8.77 -20.67 6.22
N LEU A 425 8.53 -19.37 5.89
CA LEU A 425 9.59 -18.39 5.80
C LEU A 425 9.94 -17.88 7.21
N PRO A 426 11.25 -17.83 7.56
CA PRO A 426 11.65 -17.76 8.97
C PRO A 426 11.50 -16.38 9.62
N VAL A 427 11.58 -15.27 8.86
CA VAL A 427 11.71 -13.92 9.46
C VAL A 427 10.87 -12.89 8.73
N VAL A 428 10.17 -12.06 9.50
CA VAL A 428 9.50 -10.83 9.05
C VAL A 428 9.93 -9.66 9.92
N LEU A 429 10.45 -8.61 9.29
CA LEU A 429 10.76 -7.32 9.92
C LEU A 429 9.72 -6.29 9.44
N ALA A 430 8.99 -5.67 10.38
CA ALA A 430 7.89 -4.75 10.08
C ALA A 430 7.88 -3.52 10.98
N GLY A 431 7.07 -2.52 10.60
CA GLY A 431 6.82 -1.30 11.37
C GLY A 431 5.32 -0.97 11.46
N HIS A 432 4.94 0.24 11.01
CA HIS A 432 3.57 0.73 10.87
C HIS A 432 2.80 1.01 12.18
N THR A 433 2.95 0.19 13.18
CA THR A 433 2.14 0.25 14.40
C THR A 433 2.43 1.44 15.28
N HIS A 434 3.65 2.00 15.16
CA HIS A 434 4.21 3.00 16.09
C HIS A 434 4.19 2.55 17.57
N GLY A 435 4.05 1.24 17.83
CA GLY A 435 3.78 0.71 19.16
C GLY A 435 2.47 1.23 19.76
N GLY A 436 1.55 1.72 18.88
CA GLY A 436 0.33 2.45 19.25
C GLY A 436 0.54 3.92 19.59
N GLN A 437 1.80 4.39 19.63
CA GLN A 437 2.25 5.77 19.89
C GLN A 437 1.86 6.29 21.29
N ILE A 438 0.69 5.92 21.80
CA ILE A 438 0.20 6.17 23.17
C ILE A 438 -0.17 4.84 23.80
N ARG A 439 0.51 4.48 24.88
CA ARG A 439 0.29 3.27 25.65
C ARG A 439 -0.18 3.61 27.05
N PHE A 440 -1.08 2.82 27.55
CA PHE A 440 -1.57 2.97 28.91
C PHE A 440 -0.94 1.91 29.81
N PRO A 441 -0.48 2.28 31.00
CA PRO A 441 0.02 1.32 31.97
C PRO A 441 -0.97 0.17 32.16
N PHE A 442 -0.48 -1.06 32.12
CA PHE A 442 -1.24 -2.32 32.26
C PHE A 442 -2.19 -2.68 31.10
N PHE A 443 -2.58 -1.74 30.23
CA PHE A 443 -3.50 -1.99 29.11
C PHE A 443 -2.82 -2.02 27.74
N GLY A 444 -1.62 -1.46 27.63
CA GLY A 444 -0.92 -1.34 26.34
C GLY A 444 -1.57 -0.31 25.41
N THR A 445 -1.52 -0.56 24.11
CA THR A 445 -2.12 0.32 23.11
C THR A 445 -3.59 0.01 22.83
N LEU A 446 -4.35 1.05 22.47
CA LEU A 446 -5.75 0.88 22.06
C LEU A 446 -5.89 0.43 20.59
N THR A 447 -4.95 0.78 19.74
CA THR A 447 -4.99 0.45 18.31
C THR A 447 -3.60 0.40 17.70
N THR A 448 -3.39 -0.52 16.77
CA THR A 448 -2.16 -0.65 15.97
C THR A 448 -2.41 -0.40 14.49
N ARG A 449 -3.65 -0.18 14.10
CA ARG A 449 -4.08 -0.15 12.68
C ARG A 449 -3.67 -1.38 11.87
N SER A 450 -3.25 -2.47 12.54
CA SER A 450 -2.94 -3.76 11.95
C SER A 450 -4.10 -4.73 12.12
N SER A 451 -4.31 -5.61 11.16
CA SER A 451 -5.31 -6.67 11.26
C SER A 451 -4.93 -7.79 12.23
N LEU A 452 -3.68 -7.80 12.70
CA LEU A 452 -3.23 -8.73 13.73
C LEU A 452 -3.85 -8.41 15.09
N GLY A 453 -4.27 -7.15 15.31
CA GLY A 453 -4.89 -6.69 16.57
C GLY A 453 -3.89 -5.95 17.47
N ALA A 454 -4.41 -5.34 18.54
CA ALA A 454 -3.64 -4.46 19.43
C ALA A 454 -2.53 -5.17 20.22
N PHE A 455 -2.62 -6.49 20.38
CA PHE A 455 -1.57 -7.28 21.03
C PHE A 455 -0.24 -7.25 20.27
N TYR A 456 -0.31 -7.17 18.93
CA TYR A 456 0.87 -7.12 18.05
C TYR A 456 1.27 -5.67 17.78
N ASP A 457 1.65 -4.96 18.83
CA ASP A 457 1.96 -3.53 18.76
C ASP A 457 3.44 -3.23 18.54
N GLN A 458 4.35 -3.95 19.19
CA GLN A 458 5.81 -3.83 19.06
C GLN A 458 6.52 -5.05 19.63
N GLY A 459 7.76 -5.29 19.21
CA GLY A 459 8.61 -6.36 19.72
C GLY A 459 8.56 -7.65 18.91
N ARG A 460 9.01 -8.75 19.52
CA ARG A 460 9.17 -10.05 18.88
C ARG A 460 7.99 -10.97 19.16
N PHE A 461 7.49 -11.61 18.11
CA PHE A 461 6.43 -12.61 18.15
C PHE A 461 6.82 -13.82 17.32
N GLU A 462 6.24 -14.98 17.64
CA GLU A 462 6.46 -16.22 16.91
C GLU A 462 5.13 -16.79 16.38
N PHE A 463 5.15 -17.18 15.12
CA PHE A 463 4.00 -17.77 14.42
C PHE A 463 4.36 -19.17 13.96
N ALA A 464 3.61 -20.17 14.43
CA ALA A 464 3.79 -21.54 13.95
C ALA A 464 3.33 -21.67 12.50
N ALA A 465 4.18 -22.28 11.67
CA ALA A 465 3.78 -22.64 10.32
C ALA A 465 2.83 -23.85 10.34
N PRO A 466 1.81 -23.89 9.45
CA PRO A 466 1.01 -25.09 9.28
C PRO A 466 1.88 -26.28 8.88
N ASN A 467 1.52 -27.47 9.35
CA ASN A 467 2.19 -28.75 9.01
C ASN A 467 3.66 -28.82 9.43
N ASP A 468 3.99 -28.31 10.61
CA ASP A 468 5.32 -28.38 11.24
C ASP A 468 6.49 -27.86 10.39
N ARG A 469 6.21 -26.88 9.51
CA ARG A 469 7.22 -26.22 8.68
C ARG A 469 8.14 -25.26 9.46
N GLY A 470 8.05 -25.25 10.78
CA GLY A 470 8.87 -24.42 11.66
C GLY A 470 8.15 -23.17 12.18
N LEU A 471 8.93 -22.24 12.67
CA LEU A 471 8.45 -20.95 13.23
C LEU A 471 8.82 -19.78 12.31
N THR A 472 7.92 -18.84 12.19
CA THR A 472 8.21 -17.51 11.61
C THR A 472 8.32 -16.50 12.72
N THR A 473 9.47 -15.88 12.88
CA THR A 473 9.68 -14.78 13.81
C THR A 473 9.24 -13.47 13.14
N LEU A 474 8.30 -12.77 13.77
CA LEU A 474 7.92 -11.40 13.43
C LEU A 474 8.57 -10.47 14.43
N TYR A 475 9.29 -9.45 13.96
CA TYR A 475 9.70 -8.34 14.77
C TYR A 475 9.03 -7.05 14.26
N ILE A 476 8.29 -6.38 15.15
CA ILE A 476 7.61 -5.10 14.87
C ILE A 476 8.40 -4.00 15.55
N ASN A 477 8.98 -3.12 14.75
CA ASN A 477 9.67 -1.94 15.21
C ASN A 477 8.67 -0.79 15.45
N PRO A 478 8.59 -0.21 16.65
CA PRO A 478 7.67 0.90 16.93
C PRO A 478 8.10 2.23 16.29
N GLY A 479 9.27 2.25 15.64
CA GLY A 479 9.74 3.40 14.88
C GLY A 479 10.23 4.58 15.72
N VAL A 480 10.77 5.57 15.01
CA VAL A 480 11.40 6.75 15.61
C VAL A 480 10.52 7.99 15.53
N GLY A 481 9.78 8.15 14.44
CA GLY A 481 8.91 9.31 14.18
C GLY A 481 7.54 9.25 14.84
N MET A 482 6.69 10.16 14.45
CA MET A 482 5.31 10.27 14.92
C MET A 482 4.37 10.46 13.73
N SER A 483 3.24 9.76 13.76
CA SER A 483 2.17 9.86 12.77
C SER A 483 0.95 10.54 13.40
N VAL A 484 0.17 11.30 12.63
CA VAL A 484 -1.07 11.97 13.02
C VAL A 484 -0.90 12.96 14.18
N LEU A 485 -0.63 12.48 15.38
CA LEU A 485 -0.40 13.32 16.56
C LEU A 485 1.10 13.42 16.88
N PRO A 486 1.61 14.64 17.22
CA PRO A 486 3.03 14.82 17.52
C PRO A 486 3.36 14.46 18.98
N VAL A 487 2.91 13.28 19.43
CA VAL A 487 3.06 12.80 20.81
C VAL A 487 3.48 11.33 20.84
N ARG A 488 4.27 10.95 21.85
CA ARG A 488 4.52 9.58 22.28
C ARG A 488 4.37 9.50 23.79
N PHE A 489 3.72 8.48 24.28
CA PHE A 489 3.55 8.25 25.71
C PHE A 489 3.69 6.77 26.03
N ASP A 490 4.63 6.44 26.94
CA ASP A 490 5.04 5.07 27.29
C ASP A 490 5.40 4.23 26.02
N CYS A 491 5.89 4.93 24.98
CA CYS A 491 6.26 4.36 23.69
C CYS A 491 7.40 5.15 23.05
N PRO A 492 8.57 5.19 23.66
CA PRO A 492 9.70 6.01 23.20
C PRO A 492 10.19 5.56 21.81
N PRO A 493 10.79 6.49 21.02
CA PRO A 493 11.45 6.19 19.77
C PRO A 493 12.42 5.02 19.89
N ARG A 494 12.34 4.06 18.93
CA ARG A 494 13.20 2.87 18.94
C ARG A 494 13.72 2.51 17.56
N TRP A 495 14.87 1.89 17.56
CA TRP A 495 15.42 1.15 16.43
C TRP A 495 15.93 -0.21 16.92
N ALA A 496 16.17 -1.14 16.04
CA ALA A 496 16.64 -2.46 16.43
C ALA A 496 17.95 -2.85 15.75
N LEU A 497 18.84 -3.49 16.50
CA LEU A 497 19.92 -4.27 15.94
C LEU A 497 19.51 -5.74 15.94
N VAL A 498 19.24 -6.28 14.77
CA VAL A 498 18.80 -7.65 14.57
C VAL A 498 19.99 -8.50 14.18
N GLU A 499 20.36 -9.46 15.01
CA GLU A 499 21.39 -10.46 14.72
C GLU A 499 20.70 -11.71 14.17
N LEU A 500 20.99 -12.03 12.90
CA LEU A 500 20.45 -13.15 12.16
C LEU A 500 21.53 -14.20 11.98
N GLY A 501 21.29 -15.42 12.41
CA GLY A 501 22.26 -16.52 12.28
C GLY A 501 22.94 -16.93 13.60
N ARG A 502 23.95 -17.81 13.49
CA ARG A 502 24.66 -18.42 14.61
C ARG A 502 26.14 -18.04 14.63
#